data_916faafd152f0ad2f9e564de7b202c50
#
_entry.id   916faafd152f0ad2f9e564de7b202c50
#
_cell.length_a   1.000
_cell.length_b   1.000
_cell.length_c   1.000
_cell.angle_alpha   90.00
_cell.angle_beta   90.00
_cell.angle_gamma   90.00
#
_symmetry.space_group_name_H-M   'P 1'
#
loop_
_entity.id
_entity.type
_entity.pdbx_description
1 polymer ?
#
loop_
_entity_poly.entity_id
_entity_poly.type
_entity_poly.pdbx_seq_one_letter_code
_entity_poly.pdbx_strand_id
1 'polypeptide(L)'
;MSNKTKFLAVGLVASAAFFTSLIKYEGYSLKPYKDTGGVATIGIGSTKYEDGTSVKITDKPIDQKRAVQVAQAHISKDEQAFRKSLQGVKVAQVEYDVYLDFIYNFGQSNWRSSSMLSNLKAGQYVAACRSLLKWKYVAKRDCSIRSNGCYGVWIRQVDRYSKCMGANL
;
A
#
# COMPACT_ATOMS: atom_id res chain seq x y z
N MET A 1 17.81 21.04 3.13
CA MET A 1 17.42 19.66 3.51
C MET A 1 16.03 19.72 4.10
N SER A 2 15.02 19.26 3.39
CA SER A 2 13.64 19.30 3.88
C SER A 2 13.40 18.06 4.74
N ASN A 3 13.61 18.16 6.05
CA ASN A 3 13.07 17.20 6.99
C ASN A 3 11.55 17.31 6.90
N LYS A 4 10.91 16.39 6.20
CA LYS A 4 9.45 16.39 6.10
C LYS A 4 8.88 16.19 7.48
N THR A 5 7.98 17.08 7.88
CA THR A 5 7.38 17.08 9.20
C THR A 5 6.71 15.74 9.51
N LYS A 6 7.03 15.18 10.67
CA LYS A 6 6.46 13.93 11.16
C LYS A 6 5.31 14.19 12.12
N PHE A 7 4.21 13.48 11.93
CA PHE A 7 3.00 13.55 12.75
C PHE A 7 2.74 12.21 13.43
N LEU A 8 2.01 12.21 14.53
CA LEU A 8 1.54 10.95 15.12
C LEU A 8 0.74 10.15 14.09
N ALA A 9 1.15 8.92 13.84
CA ALA A 9 0.58 8.08 12.79
C ALA A 9 -0.94 7.84 12.97
N VAL A 10 -1.43 7.88 14.22
CA VAL A 10 -2.86 7.73 14.53
C VAL A 10 -3.75 8.84 13.95
N GLY A 11 -3.18 10.01 13.65
CA GLY A 11 -3.87 11.14 13.03
C GLY A 11 -3.77 11.17 11.50
N LEU A 12 -3.03 10.26 10.89
CA LEU A 12 -2.85 10.20 9.43
C LEU A 12 -3.87 9.27 8.78
N VAL A 13 -4.14 9.53 7.52
CA VAL A 13 -4.96 8.69 6.63
C VAL A 13 -4.27 8.57 5.27
N ALA A 14 -4.63 7.54 4.50
CA ALA A 14 -4.17 7.36 3.13
C ALA A 14 -4.36 8.63 2.30
N SER A 15 -3.28 9.14 1.71
CA SER A 15 -3.33 10.36 0.91
C SER A 15 -3.75 10.11 -0.55
N ALA A 16 -4.05 11.17 -1.29
CA ALA A 16 -4.27 11.07 -2.74
C ALA A 16 -3.06 10.45 -3.47
N ALA A 17 -1.84 10.70 -2.99
CA ALA A 17 -0.62 10.12 -3.56
C ALA A 17 -0.55 8.60 -3.38
N PHE A 18 -1.08 8.06 -2.27
CA PHE A 18 -1.24 6.62 -2.07
C PHE A 18 -2.13 6.00 -3.16
N PHE A 19 -3.33 6.57 -3.42
CA PHE A 19 -4.25 6.05 -4.44
C PHE A 19 -3.68 6.19 -5.85
N THR A 20 -2.97 7.28 -6.15
CA THR A 20 -2.23 7.43 -7.42
C THR A 20 -1.19 6.32 -7.60
N SER A 21 -0.48 5.97 -6.52
CA SER A 21 0.49 4.86 -6.53
C SER A 21 -0.19 3.51 -6.77
N LEU A 22 -1.33 3.26 -6.12
CA LEU A 22 -2.10 2.03 -6.36
C LEU A 22 -2.54 1.92 -7.82
N ILE A 23 -3.11 2.98 -8.38
CA ILE A 23 -3.53 3.02 -9.80
C ILE A 23 -2.35 2.70 -10.73
N LYS A 24 -1.17 3.25 -10.45
CA LYS A 24 0.05 3.02 -11.24
C LYS A 24 0.47 1.56 -11.28
N TYR A 25 0.37 0.84 -10.14
CA TYR A 25 0.89 -0.52 -10.00
C TYR A 25 -0.15 -1.62 -10.20
N GLU A 26 -1.39 -1.40 -9.75
CA GLU A 26 -2.46 -2.39 -9.86
C GLU A 26 -3.34 -2.16 -11.11
N GLY A 27 -3.23 -0.96 -11.71
CA GLY A 27 -4.19 -0.52 -12.71
C GLY A 27 -5.55 -0.16 -12.08
N TYR A 28 -6.49 0.23 -12.92
CA TYR A 28 -7.88 0.43 -12.51
C TYR A 28 -8.82 0.27 -13.71
N SER A 29 -10.07 -0.08 -13.42
CA SER A 29 -11.12 -0.12 -14.43
C SER A 29 -12.37 0.62 -13.96
N LEU A 30 -12.83 1.57 -14.74
CA LEU A 30 -14.09 2.28 -14.47
C LEU A 30 -15.33 1.42 -14.75
N LYS A 31 -15.16 0.32 -15.47
CA LYS A 31 -16.21 -0.67 -15.75
C LYS A 31 -15.96 -1.95 -14.96
N PRO A 32 -17.00 -2.64 -14.51
CA PRO A 32 -16.83 -3.95 -13.90
C PRO A 32 -16.11 -4.92 -14.85
N TYR A 33 -15.22 -5.72 -14.29
CA TYR A 33 -14.49 -6.76 -15.03
C TYR A 33 -14.35 -8.00 -14.14
N LYS A 34 -14.01 -9.13 -14.72
CA LYS A 34 -13.60 -10.32 -13.96
C LYS A 34 -12.10 -10.31 -13.77
N ASP A 35 -11.65 -10.43 -12.53
CA ASP A 35 -10.23 -10.59 -12.23
C ASP A 35 -9.71 -11.98 -12.64
N THR A 36 -8.45 -12.26 -12.37
CA THR A 36 -7.83 -13.56 -12.70
C THR A 36 -8.45 -14.74 -11.97
N GLY A 37 -9.15 -14.48 -10.86
CA GLY A 37 -9.93 -15.48 -10.08
C GLY A 37 -11.38 -15.58 -10.53
N GLY A 38 -11.81 -14.83 -11.57
CA GLY A 38 -13.19 -14.80 -12.06
C GLY A 38 -14.16 -13.97 -11.19
N VAL A 39 -13.65 -13.23 -10.20
CA VAL A 39 -14.47 -12.39 -9.32
C VAL A 39 -14.77 -11.06 -9.99
N ALA A 40 -16.03 -10.60 -9.91
CA ALA A 40 -16.42 -9.29 -10.41
C ALA A 40 -15.76 -8.18 -9.59
N THR A 41 -15.03 -7.30 -10.25
CA THR A 41 -14.14 -6.30 -9.69
C THR A 41 -14.36 -4.97 -10.39
N ILE A 42 -14.20 -3.85 -9.68
CA ILE A 42 -14.34 -2.49 -10.23
C ILE A 42 -13.32 -1.55 -9.57
N GLY A 43 -13.06 -0.43 -10.22
CA GLY A 43 -12.18 0.62 -9.70
C GLY A 43 -10.75 0.11 -9.53
N ILE A 44 -10.18 0.28 -8.35
CA ILE A 44 -8.82 -0.09 -7.99
C ILE A 44 -8.83 -1.47 -7.29
N GLY A 45 -9.30 -2.50 -8.00
CA GLY A 45 -9.32 -3.87 -7.48
C GLY A 45 -10.40 -4.17 -6.44
N SER A 46 -11.45 -3.34 -6.33
CA SER A 46 -12.49 -3.54 -5.32
C SER A 46 -13.54 -4.56 -5.79
N THR A 47 -13.82 -5.54 -4.93
CA THR A 47 -14.84 -6.58 -5.15
C THR A 47 -16.16 -6.30 -4.42
N LYS A 48 -16.15 -5.28 -3.54
CA LYS A 48 -17.31 -4.82 -2.77
C LYS A 48 -17.37 -3.29 -2.72
N TYR A 49 -18.57 -2.77 -2.61
CA TYR A 49 -18.84 -1.37 -2.31
C TYR A 49 -18.74 -1.07 -0.80
N GLU A 50 -18.90 0.19 -0.40
CA GLU A 50 -18.79 0.66 0.99
C GLU A 50 -19.83 0.05 1.92
N ASP A 51 -21.00 -0.24 1.40
CA ASP A 51 -22.13 -0.87 2.13
C ASP A 51 -21.95 -2.40 2.29
N GLY A 52 -20.85 -2.95 1.75
CA GLY A 52 -20.56 -4.39 1.78
C GLY A 52 -21.21 -5.19 0.66
N THR A 53 -22.01 -4.57 -0.23
CA THR A 53 -22.58 -5.26 -1.39
C THR A 53 -21.48 -5.66 -2.36
N SER A 54 -21.61 -6.85 -2.95
CA SER A 54 -20.63 -7.36 -3.93
C SER A 54 -20.81 -6.67 -5.27
N VAL A 55 -19.70 -6.34 -5.91
CA VAL A 55 -19.66 -5.85 -7.29
C VAL A 55 -20.25 -6.93 -8.22
N LYS A 56 -21.09 -6.50 -9.18
CA LYS A 56 -21.65 -7.36 -10.22
C LYS A 56 -21.10 -6.91 -11.58
N ILE A 57 -20.91 -7.87 -12.48
CA ILE A 57 -20.42 -7.59 -13.83
C ILE A 57 -21.42 -6.70 -14.63
N THR A 58 -22.66 -6.66 -14.20
CA THR A 58 -23.73 -5.85 -14.78
C THR A 58 -23.84 -4.46 -14.18
N ASP A 59 -23.01 -4.10 -13.19
CA ASP A 59 -23.07 -2.78 -12.58
C ASP A 59 -22.64 -1.69 -13.57
N LYS A 60 -23.16 -0.48 -13.35
CA LYS A 60 -22.83 0.66 -14.20
C LYS A 60 -21.35 1.08 -14.01
N PRO A 61 -20.72 1.63 -15.05
CA PRO A 61 -19.41 2.27 -14.90
C PRO A 61 -19.43 3.36 -13.83
N ILE A 62 -18.29 3.52 -13.15
CA ILE A 62 -18.05 4.57 -12.15
C ILE A 62 -17.03 5.58 -12.68
N ASP A 63 -16.96 6.75 -12.09
CA ASP A 63 -15.89 7.72 -12.36
C ASP A 63 -14.66 7.46 -11.48
N GLN A 64 -13.56 8.19 -11.75
CA GLN A 64 -12.31 8.03 -11.00
C GLN A 64 -12.47 8.41 -9.52
N LYS A 65 -13.25 9.45 -9.21
CA LYS A 65 -13.53 9.87 -7.84
C LYS A 65 -14.24 8.76 -7.06
N ARG A 66 -15.23 8.13 -7.70
CA ARG A 66 -15.98 7.02 -7.13
C ARG A 66 -15.09 5.78 -6.95
N ALA A 67 -14.20 5.50 -7.90
CA ALA A 67 -13.24 4.40 -7.78
C ALA A 67 -12.32 4.57 -6.55
N VAL A 68 -11.85 5.79 -6.27
CA VAL A 68 -11.07 6.09 -5.06
C VAL A 68 -11.91 5.92 -3.79
N GLN A 69 -13.16 6.39 -3.75
CA GLN A 69 -14.05 6.22 -2.59
C GLN A 69 -14.26 4.75 -2.24
N VAL A 70 -14.57 3.92 -3.25
CA VAL A 70 -14.76 2.47 -3.06
C VAL A 70 -13.47 1.82 -2.54
N ALA A 71 -12.31 2.20 -3.10
CA ALA A 71 -11.01 1.70 -2.65
C ALA A 71 -10.71 2.13 -1.20
N GLN A 72 -11.02 3.37 -0.81
CA GLN A 72 -10.87 3.86 0.57
C GLN A 72 -11.66 3.00 1.57
N ALA A 73 -12.91 2.69 1.26
CA ALA A 73 -13.73 1.84 2.10
C ALA A 73 -13.13 0.42 2.23
N HIS A 74 -12.58 -0.09 1.14
CA HIS A 74 -11.97 -1.43 1.11
C HIS A 74 -10.73 -1.52 2.01
N ILE A 75 -9.85 -0.51 1.98
CA ILE A 75 -8.62 -0.51 2.80
C ILE A 75 -8.84 -0.06 4.25
N SER A 76 -10.01 0.46 4.60
CA SER A 76 -10.27 1.10 5.91
C SER A 76 -9.95 0.19 7.11
N LYS A 77 -10.25 -1.10 7.03
CA LYS A 77 -9.95 -2.07 8.10
C LYS A 77 -8.44 -2.28 8.25
N ASP A 78 -7.74 -2.43 7.14
CA ASP A 78 -6.29 -2.59 7.14
C ASP A 78 -5.61 -1.33 7.62
N GLU A 79 -6.11 -0.17 7.23
CA GLU A 79 -5.61 1.13 7.68
C GLU A 79 -5.83 1.35 9.18
N GLN A 80 -6.97 0.95 9.74
CA GLN A 80 -7.20 1.01 11.19
C GLN A 80 -6.21 0.12 11.96
N ALA A 81 -6.00 -1.12 11.50
CA ALA A 81 -5.05 -2.05 12.11
C ALA A 81 -3.61 -1.53 11.99
N PHE A 82 -3.27 -0.90 10.86
CA PHE A 82 -1.99 -0.26 10.64
C PHE A 82 -1.75 0.89 11.61
N ARG A 83 -2.68 1.85 11.71
CA ARG A 83 -2.60 2.98 12.66
C ARG A 83 -2.43 2.49 14.10
N LYS A 84 -3.21 1.48 14.50
CA LYS A 84 -3.09 0.87 15.84
C LYS A 84 -1.70 0.29 16.08
N SER A 85 -1.06 -0.31 15.07
CA SER A 85 0.29 -0.86 15.18
C SER A 85 1.37 0.22 15.37
N LEU A 86 1.11 1.45 14.92
CA LEU A 86 1.98 2.62 14.99
C LEU A 86 1.64 3.56 16.18
N GLN A 87 0.91 3.08 17.18
CA GLN A 87 0.57 3.91 18.35
C GLN A 87 1.83 4.50 18.98
N GLY A 88 1.85 5.84 19.17
CA GLY A 88 2.99 6.60 19.69
C GLY A 88 4.11 6.88 18.68
N VAL A 89 4.08 6.31 17.49
CA VAL A 89 5.08 6.54 16.44
C VAL A 89 4.72 7.76 15.61
N LYS A 90 5.70 8.62 15.32
CA LYS A 90 5.56 9.74 14.39
C LYS A 90 6.18 9.37 13.05
N VAL A 91 5.45 9.62 11.96
CA VAL A 91 5.93 9.41 10.58
C VAL A 91 5.55 10.60 9.69
N ALA A 92 6.25 10.82 8.60
CA ALA A 92 5.80 11.72 7.57
C ALA A 92 4.66 11.08 6.76
N GLN A 93 3.80 11.88 6.11
CA GLN A 93 2.70 11.37 5.30
C GLN A 93 3.18 10.38 4.22
N VAL A 94 4.30 10.67 3.57
CA VAL A 94 4.87 9.78 2.55
C VAL A 94 5.36 8.44 3.12
N GLU A 95 5.88 8.42 4.35
CA GLU A 95 6.24 7.17 5.03
C GLU A 95 4.99 6.36 5.36
N TYR A 96 3.95 7.02 5.86
CA TYR A 96 2.64 6.41 6.14
C TYR A 96 2.09 5.72 4.90
N ASP A 97 2.03 6.43 3.78
CA ASP A 97 1.53 5.91 2.51
C ASP A 97 2.37 4.73 1.98
N VAL A 98 3.70 4.81 2.11
CA VAL A 98 4.62 3.74 1.69
C VAL A 98 4.38 2.45 2.49
N TYR A 99 4.21 2.55 3.81
CA TYR A 99 3.98 1.36 4.62
C TYR A 99 2.57 0.81 4.49
N LEU A 100 1.57 1.66 4.26
CA LEU A 100 0.22 1.22 3.93
C LEU A 100 0.18 0.50 2.57
N ASP A 101 0.92 1.00 1.56
CA ASP A 101 1.08 0.33 0.27
C ASP A 101 1.81 -1.03 0.40
N PHE A 102 2.77 -1.13 1.33
CA PHE A 102 3.37 -2.42 1.68
C PHE A 102 2.32 -3.39 2.25
N ILE A 103 1.49 -2.94 3.19
CA ILE A 103 0.43 -3.76 3.79
C ILE A 103 -0.57 -4.22 2.74
N TYR A 104 -0.96 -3.36 1.83
CA TYR A 104 -1.87 -3.69 0.73
C TYR A 104 -1.37 -4.89 -0.09
N ASN A 105 -0.05 -4.98 -0.35
CA ASN A 105 0.52 -6.07 -1.13
C ASN A 105 0.90 -7.32 -0.32
N PHE A 106 1.44 -7.12 0.89
CA PHE A 106 2.03 -8.19 1.68
C PHE A 106 1.19 -8.59 2.89
N GLY A 107 0.18 -7.80 3.23
CA GLY A 107 -0.76 -8.06 4.32
C GLY A 107 -0.26 -7.65 5.71
N GLN A 108 -1.22 -7.55 6.63
CA GLN A 108 -1.01 -7.13 8.03
C GLN A 108 -0.09 -8.05 8.82
N SER A 109 -0.12 -9.36 8.56
CA SER A 109 0.72 -10.32 9.29
C SER A 109 2.19 -10.07 9.03
N ASN A 110 2.56 -9.91 7.75
CA ASN A 110 3.91 -9.59 7.34
C ASN A 110 4.38 -8.22 7.86
N TRP A 111 3.49 -7.23 7.87
CA TRP A 111 3.79 -5.94 8.47
C TRP A 111 4.13 -6.06 9.96
N ARG A 112 3.31 -6.76 10.74
CA ARG A 112 3.48 -6.89 12.20
C ARG A 112 4.79 -7.57 12.59
N SER A 113 5.27 -8.52 11.79
CA SER A 113 6.54 -9.24 12.01
C SER A 113 7.74 -8.56 11.34
N SER A 114 7.53 -7.46 10.61
CA SER A 114 8.58 -6.82 9.83
C SER A 114 9.59 -6.04 10.66
N SER A 115 10.84 -6.00 10.19
CA SER A 115 11.85 -5.10 10.72
C SER A 115 11.56 -3.61 10.41
N MET A 116 10.64 -3.30 9.51
CA MET A 116 10.15 -1.95 9.31
C MET A 116 9.43 -1.43 10.55
N LEU A 117 8.45 -2.17 11.05
CA LEU A 117 7.68 -1.79 12.23
C LEU A 117 8.56 -1.70 13.48
N SER A 118 9.44 -2.68 13.72
CA SER A 118 10.34 -2.66 14.89
C SER A 118 11.30 -1.47 14.85
N ASN A 119 11.88 -1.15 13.70
CA ASN A 119 12.75 0.01 13.52
C ASN A 119 12.00 1.35 13.72
N LEU A 120 10.77 1.47 13.22
CA LEU A 120 9.94 2.66 13.45
C LEU A 120 9.67 2.89 14.94
N LYS A 121 9.31 1.83 15.68
CA LYS A 121 9.11 1.89 17.14
C LYS A 121 10.36 2.27 17.91
N ALA A 122 11.53 1.92 17.38
CA ALA A 122 12.83 2.30 17.93
C ALA A 122 13.32 3.69 17.45
N GLY A 123 12.53 4.44 16.65
CA GLY A 123 12.93 5.72 16.08
C GLY A 123 14.00 5.63 14.98
N GLN A 124 14.26 4.44 14.46
CA GLN A 124 15.29 4.15 13.46
C GLN A 124 14.70 4.24 12.04
N TYR A 125 14.29 5.43 11.63
CA TYR A 125 13.53 5.65 10.37
C TYR A 125 14.28 5.21 9.11
N VAL A 126 15.57 5.55 9.01
CA VAL A 126 16.39 5.14 7.86
C VAL A 126 16.53 3.62 7.78
N ALA A 127 16.68 2.94 8.92
CA ALA A 127 16.72 1.48 8.97
C ALA A 127 15.37 0.86 8.60
N ALA A 128 14.25 1.50 8.99
CA ALA A 128 12.92 1.09 8.57
C ALA A 128 12.77 1.17 7.04
N CYS A 129 13.18 2.28 6.41
CA CYS A 129 13.16 2.41 4.95
C CYS A 129 14.01 1.35 4.25
N ARG A 130 15.23 1.10 4.73
CA ARG A 130 16.13 0.06 4.18
C ARG A 130 15.53 -1.34 4.28
N SER A 131 14.71 -1.59 5.30
CA SER A 131 14.06 -2.89 5.50
C SER A 131 13.06 -3.24 4.40
N LEU A 132 12.52 -2.26 3.66
CA LEU A 132 11.66 -2.48 2.49
C LEU A 132 12.36 -3.32 1.42
N LEU A 133 13.66 -3.11 1.19
CA LEU A 133 14.43 -3.82 0.18
C LEU A 133 14.63 -5.31 0.48
N LYS A 134 14.36 -5.76 1.71
CA LYS A 134 14.41 -7.18 2.09
C LYS A 134 13.23 -7.98 1.52
N TRP A 135 12.14 -7.29 1.15
CA TRP A 135 10.88 -7.90 0.67
C TRP A 135 10.88 -8.08 -0.85
N LYS A 136 11.91 -8.73 -1.37
CA LYS A 136 12.16 -8.97 -2.79
C LYS A 136 11.90 -10.40 -3.24
N TYR A 137 11.40 -11.27 -2.37
CA TYR A 137 11.16 -12.68 -2.69
C TYR A 137 9.68 -12.97 -2.91
N VAL A 138 9.37 -13.73 -3.97
CA VAL A 138 8.04 -14.28 -4.26
C VAL A 138 8.20 -15.76 -4.58
N ALA A 139 7.51 -16.63 -3.83
CA ALA A 139 7.63 -18.09 -3.98
C ALA A 139 9.10 -18.55 -4.05
N LYS A 140 9.94 -18.07 -3.13
CA LYS A 140 11.40 -18.33 -3.04
C LYS A 140 12.25 -17.78 -4.20
N ARG A 141 11.67 -17.07 -5.17
CA ARG A 141 12.40 -16.43 -6.27
C ARG A 141 12.85 -15.03 -5.88
N ASP A 142 14.10 -14.69 -6.11
CA ASP A 142 14.64 -13.33 -5.92
C ASP A 142 14.18 -12.43 -7.08
N CYS A 143 13.24 -11.55 -6.82
CA CYS A 143 12.68 -10.65 -7.83
C CYS A 143 13.62 -9.50 -8.22
N SER A 144 14.76 -9.31 -7.55
CA SER A 144 15.80 -8.36 -8.00
C SER A 144 16.56 -8.89 -9.24
N ILE A 145 16.40 -10.16 -9.57
CA ILE A 145 16.98 -10.81 -10.74
C ILE A 145 15.92 -10.85 -11.84
N ARG A 146 16.18 -10.16 -12.97
CA ARG A 146 15.20 -10.00 -14.08
C ARG A 146 14.71 -11.34 -14.66
N SER A 147 15.60 -12.32 -14.79
CA SER A 147 15.28 -13.63 -15.36
C SER A 147 14.30 -14.46 -14.51
N ASN A 148 14.06 -14.07 -13.26
CA ASN A 148 13.14 -14.79 -12.36
C ASN A 148 11.65 -14.47 -12.60
N GLY A 149 11.31 -13.58 -13.55
CA GLY A 149 9.94 -13.32 -13.99
C GLY A 149 9.06 -12.51 -12.99
N CYS A 150 9.64 -11.97 -11.91
CA CYS A 150 8.92 -11.19 -10.91
C CYS A 150 9.56 -9.81 -10.63
N TYR A 151 10.31 -9.26 -11.60
CA TYR A 151 11.06 -8.02 -11.42
C TYR A 151 10.20 -6.79 -11.07
N GLY A 152 8.92 -6.81 -11.43
CA GLY A 152 7.97 -5.75 -11.05
C GLY A 152 7.84 -5.57 -9.53
N VAL A 153 7.92 -6.67 -8.75
CA VAL A 153 7.93 -6.62 -7.29
C VAL A 153 9.14 -5.84 -6.78
N TRP A 154 10.33 -6.10 -7.34
CA TRP A 154 11.55 -5.39 -6.99
C TRP A 154 11.46 -3.89 -7.31
N ILE A 155 10.99 -3.53 -8.51
CA ILE A 155 10.80 -2.12 -8.91
C ILE A 155 9.89 -1.39 -7.92
N ARG A 156 8.79 -2.02 -7.49
CA ARG A 156 7.88 -1.42 -6.50
C ARG A 156 8.54 -1.25 -5.13
N GLN A 157 9.40 -2.20 -4.71
CA GLN A 157 10.14 -2.05 -3.45
C GLN A 157 11.20 -0.94 -3.51
N VAL A 158 11.88 -0.79 -4.63
CA VAL A 158 12.82 0.33 -4.85
C VAL A 158 12.09 1.67 -4.83
N ASP A 159 10.92 1.77 -5.44
CA ASP A 159 10.08 2.98 -5.41
C ASP A 159 9.65 3.34 -3.97
N ARG A 160 9.17 2.35 -3.21
CA ARG A 160 8.84 2.51 -1.77
C ARG A 160 10.04 2.99 -0.97
N TYR A 161 11.18 2.34 -1.14
CA TYR A 161 12.42 2.71 -0.48
C TYR A 161 12.83 4.15 -0.79
N SER A 162 12.82 4.54 -2.06
CA SER A 162 13.20 5.88 -2.50
C SER A 162 12.29 6.95 -1.92
N LYS A 163 10.97 6.74 -1.93
CA LYS A 163 9.99 7.64 -1.31
C LYS A 163 10.19 7.76 0.20
N CYS A 164 10.41 6.65 0.88
CA CYS A 164 10.66 6.59 2.31
C CYS A 164 11.95 7.33 2.69
N MET A 165 13.05 7.09 1.98
CA MET A 165 14.32 7.78 2.19
C MET A 165 14.19 9.28 1.95
N GLY A 166 13.45 9.71 0.94
CA GLY A 166 13.21 11.13 0.66
C GLY A 166 12.48 11.88 1.79
N ALA A 167 11.85 11.20 2.72
CA ALA A 167 11.29 11.80 3.93
C ALA A 167 12.30 11.94 5.08
N ASN A 168 13.47 11.29 4.97
CA ASN A 168 14.46 11.16 6.04
C ASN A 168 15.85 11.73 5.67
N LEU A 169 15.95 12.37 4.51
CA LEU A 169 17.16 13.04 4.01
C LEU A 169 17.01 14.56 3.99
#